data_a58fc72725a75553759c660f106eeac2
#
_entry.id   a58fc72725a75553759c660f106eeac2
#
_cell.length_a   1.000
_cell.length_b   1.000
_cell.length_c   1.000
_cell.angle_alpha   90.00
_cell.angle_beta   90.00
_cell.angle_gamma   90.00
#
_symmetry.space_group_name_H-M   'P 1'
#
loop_
_entity.id
_entity.type
_entity.pdbx_description
1 polymer ?
#
loop_
_entity_poly.entity_id
_entity_poly.type
_entity_poly.pdbx_seq_one_letter_code
_entity_poly.pdbx_strand_id
1 'polypeptide(L)'
;MSKSPEPIILAVALLLLALGSATLAYMFPSVADITGVTSTEPKGRRASPLKAGDIQSSLAIWDTPALWQEPANHHRLFDSEEYLFYPSAYPGGDYIKKMDPNTRSPSGVLLSWYRKYGLDFTDSNVDREDPDNDGFSNIVEFKNDPVGVRQKASDCDGSKSTNPLDAQGHPGYLARLRLQKYEQRPFHIQFKGYQQLNGVYIFQLYLNDVPSYNQPPLKKSGDKLGFEGYIIGPFNQIFKEETDPGTHFTSQKDESTLELDKPEIGLKVIVPFRQEIDSPEYTADFVMLMPADVDKVIKVSRGKIFTITPYLPNASFLVIDANDNGATIRDTKTKQDYSIPKLDPAEWDEVPLPAKSP
;
A
#
# COMPACT_ATOMS: atom_id res chain seq x y z
N MET A 1 -50.96 37.11 53.95
CA MET A 1 -49.67 37.77 53.67
C MET A 1 -48.63 36.70 53.33
N SER A 2 -48.41 36.47 52.04
CA SER A 2 -47.41 35.53 51.55
C SER A 2 -46.02 36.18 51.66
N LYS A 3 -45.15 35.62 52.52
CA LYS A 3 -43.78 36.07 52.60
C LYS A 3 -43.05 35.63 51.28
N SER A 4 -42.52 36.59 50.58
CA SER A 4 -41.78 36.32 49.34
C SER A 4 -40.58 35.38 49.61
N PRO A 5 -40.33 34.41 48.76
CA PRO A 5 -39.19 33.43 48.94
C PRO A 5 -37.81 34.04 48.64
N GLU A 6 -37.77 35.29 48.19
CA GLU A 6 -36.50 35.96 47.76
C GLU A 6 -35.35 35.96 48.78
N PRO A 7 -35.56 36.25 50.11
CA PRO A 7 -34.47 36.26 51.04
C PRO A 7 -33.86 34.86 51.28
N ILE A 8 -34.67 33.81 51.13
CA ILE A 8 -34.19 32.43 51.31
C ILE A 8 -33.33 32.01 50.11
N ILE A 9 -33.71 32.38 48.89
CA ILE A 9 -32.97 32.09 47.69
C ILE A 9 -31.62 32.80 47.71
N LEU A 10 -31.58 34.07 48.15
CA LEU A 10 -30.34 34.83 48.28
C LEU A 10 -29.38 34.21 49.31
N ALA A 11 -29.91 33.79 50.49
CA ALA A 11 -29.12 33.15 51.53
C ALA A 11 -28.51 31.80 51.05
N VAL A 12 -29.26 30.99 50.32
CA VAL A 12 -28.77 29.72 49.74
C VAL A 12 -27.70 29.98 48.68
N ALA A 13 -27.87 30.97 47.81
CA ALA A 13 -26.87 31.33 46.79
C ALA A 13 -25.56 31.80 47.43
N LEU A 14 -25.60 32.62 48.47
CA LEU A 14 -24.41 33.08 49.21
C LEU A 14 -23.70 31.93 49.92
N LEU A 15 -24.46 30.98 50.46
CA LEU A 15 -23.89 29.81 51.14
C LEU A 15 -23.19 28.86 50.12
N LEU A 16 -23.76 28.67 48.94
CA LEU A 16 -23.14 27.90 47.85
C LEU A 16 -21.86 28.57 47.34
N LEU A 17 -21.86 29.91 47.25
CA LEU A 17 -20.68 30.66 46.80
C LEU A 17 -19.55 30.58 47.82
N ALA A 18 -19.87 30.65 49.14
CA ALA A 18 -18.89 30.50 50.21
C ALA A 18 -18.33 29.08 50.28
N LEU A 19 -19.15 28.05 50.08
CA LEU A 19 -18.70 26.66 50.02
C LEU A 19 -17.84 26.41 48.76
N GLY A 20 -18.20 26.99 47.62
CA GLY A 20 -17.42 26.89 46.39
C GLY A 20 -16.04 27.54 46.51
N SER A 21 -15.95 28.70 47.15
CA SER A 21 -14.66 29.39 47.37
C SER A 21 -13.77 28.66 48.39
N ALA A 22 -14.34 28.02 49.40
CA ALA A 22 -13.60 27.22 50.37
C ALA A 22 -13.02 25.94 49.73
N THR A 23 -13.79 25.29 48.86
CA THR A 23 -13.29 24.10 48.11
C THR A 23 -12.21 24.48 47.12
N LEU A 24 -12.31 25.63 46.44
CA LEU A 24 -11.28 26.12 45.53
C LEU A 24 -9.97 26.41 46.30
N ALA A 25 -10.05 27.08 47.48
CA ALA A 25 -8.88 27.35 48.29
C ALA A 25 -8.22 26.07 48.85
N TYR A 26 -8.99 25.01 49.07
CA TYR A 26 -8.45 23.71 49.49
C TYR A 26 -7.82 22.90 48.35
N MET A 27 -8.35 23.03 47.13
CA MET A 27 -7.84 22.33 45.97
C MET A 27 -6.58 22.97 45.33
N PHE A 28 -6.39 24.26 45.54
CA PHE A 28 -5.19 24.96 45.06
C PHE A 28 -4.36 25.43 46.24
N PRO A 29 -3.38 24.65 46.71
CA PRO A 29 -2.41 25.10 47.69
C PRO A 29 -1.75 26.38 47.19
N SER A 30 -1.52 27.33 48.12
CA SER A 30 -0.92 28.62 47.77
C SER A 30 0.37 28.39 46.96
N VAL A 31 0.61 29.22 45.95
CA VAL A 31 1.82 29.16 45.11
C VAL A 31 3.12 29.14 45.92
N ALA A 32 3.06 29.60 47.18
CA ALA A 32 4.19 29.53 48.09
C ALA A 32 4.61 28.09 48.47
N ASP A 33 3.69 27.12 48.45
CA ASP A 33 4.01 25.74 48.79
C ASP A 33 4.57 24.94 47.57
N ILE A 34 4.44 25.50 46.37
CA ILE A 34 4.96 24.87 45.13
C ILE A 34 6.42 25.26 44.89
N THR A 35 6.86 26.36 45.42
CA THR A 35 8.27 26.78 45.35
C THR A 35 9.07 26.16 46.49
N GLY A 36 9.24 24.85 46.50
CA GLY A 36 10.20 24.15 47.37
C GLY A 36 11.65 24.51 47.06
N VAL A 37 11.89 25.72 46.59
CA VAL A 37 13.21 26.36 46.55
C VAL A 37 13.50 26.90 47.92
N THR A 38 14.02 26.06 48.81
CA THR A 38 14.79 26.54 49.95
C THR A 38 15.91 27.40 49.37
N SER A 39 15.73 28.69 49.44
CA SER A 39 16.80 29.68 49.23
C SER A 39 17.89 29.40 50.26
N THR A 40 18.82 28.53 49.92
CA THR A 40 20.11 28.49 50.59
C THR A 40 20.83 29.76 50.15
N GLU A 41 20.70 30.81 50.94
CA GLU A 41 21.55 31.99 50.79
C GLU A 41 23.02 31.52 50.75
N PRO A 42 23.74 31.79 49.65
CA PRO A 42 25.14 31.49 49.61
C PRO A 42 25.82 32.39 50.65
N LYS A 43 26.23 31.81 51.75
CA LYS A 43 27.08 32.50 52.73
C LYS A 43 28.31 33.05 52.01
N GLY A 44 28.36 34.35 51.81
CA GLY A 44 29.65 35.00 51.60
C GLY A 44 29.85 35.89 50.38
N ARG A 45 28.87 36.19 49.54
CA ARG A 45 29.03 37.28 48.59
C ARG A 45 28.16 38.47 49.00
N ARG A 46 28.76 39.44 49.64
CA ARG A 46 28.19 40.80 49.73
C ARG A 46 28.03 41.27 48.30
N ALA A 47 26.77 41.43 47.80
CA ALA A 47 26.52 42.10 46.57
C ALA A 47 27.24 43.44 46.59
N SER A 48 28.15 43.67 45.66
CA SER A 48 28.75 44.98 45.49
C SER A 48 27.60 45.97 45.21
N PRO A 49 27.57 47.13 45.91
CA PRO A 49 26.52 48.10 45.66
C PRO A 49 26.56 48.45 44.14
N LEU A 50 25.43 48.29 43.47
CA LEU A 50 25.26 48.69 42.08
C LEU A 50 25.67 50.16 41.96
N LYS A 51 26.68 50.45 41.17
CA LYS A 51 27.09 51.82 40.93
C LYS A 51 25.99 52.48 40.09
N ALA A 52 25.68 53.75 40.41
CA ALA A 52 24.65 54.50 39.70
C ALA A 52 24.82 54.47 38.14
N GLY A 53 26.06 54.32 37.65
CA GLY A 53 26.37 54.17 36.24
C GLY A 53 25.90 52.85 35.62
N ASP A 54 25.86 51.76 36.42
CA ASP A 54 25.39 50.44 35.90
C ASP A 54 23.85 50.46 35.76
N ILE A 55 23.15 51.22 36.60
CA ILE A 55 21.70 51.41 36.50
C ILE A 55 21.39 52.30 35.29
N GLN A 56 22.13 53.38 35.06
CA GLN A 56 21.94 54.27 33.92
C GLN A 56 22.23 53.56 32.59
N SER A 57 23.27 52.72 32.50
CA SER A 57 23.54 51.94 31.28
C SER A 57 22.47 50.92 31.02
N SER A 58 21.90 50.31 32.06
CA SER A 58 20.77 49.38 31.91
C SER A 58 19.48 50.07 31.47
N LEU A 59 19.22 51.27 32.00
CA LEU A 59 18.07 52.10 31.58
C LEU A 59 18.23 52.61 30.14
N ALA A 60 19.44 52.98 29.71
CA ALA A 60 19.70 53.42 28.35
C ALA A 60 19.43 52.32 27.30
N ILE A 61 19.57 51.05 27.69
CA ILE A 61 19.19 49.92 26.80
C ILE A 61 17.68 49.88 26.62
N TRP A 62 16.88 50.29 27.60
CA TRP A 62 15.42 50.33 27.51
C TRP A 62 14.89 51.52 26.75
N ASP A 63 15.62 52.67 26.77
CA ASP A 63 15.24 53.88 26.07
C ASP A 63 15.69 53.91 24.57
N THR A 64 16.61 53.03 24.16
CA THR A 64 16.93 52.83 22.78
C THR A 64 15.89 51.94 22.14
N PRO A 65 15.06 52.42 21.20
CA PRO A 65 14.19 51.51 20.45
C PRO A 65 15.09 50.46 19.81
N ALA A 66 14.93 49.21 20.20
CA ALA A 66 15.57 48.09 19.56
C ALA A 66 15.10 48.08 18.09
N LEU A 67 15.83 48.75 17.21
CA LEU A 67 15.68 48.59 15.77
C LEU A 67 16.01 47.14 15.51
N TRP A 68 14.97 46.34 15.31
CA TRP A 68 15.07 45.01 14.80
C TRP A 68 15.73 45.11 13.40
N GLN A 69 17.02 44.88 13.36
CA GLN A 69 17.67 44.55 12.12
C GLN A 69 17.42 43.05 11.92
N GLU A 70 16.57 42.72 10.95
CA GLU A 70 16.52 41.35 10.48
C GLU A 70 17.95 40.91 10.16
N PRO A 71 18.49 39.88 10.83
CA PRO A 71 19.80 39.39 10.47
C PRO A 71 19.77 38.98 9.01
N ALA A 72 20.79 39.37 8.26
CA ALA A 72 20.92 39.16 6.82
C ALA A 72 20.81 37.68 6.41
N ASN A 73 20.95 36.79 7.36
CA ASN A 73 20.64 35.39 7.23
C ASN A 73 19.37 35.16 8.04
N HIS A 74 18.25 34.88 7.41
CA HIS A 74 16.94 34.58 8.01
C HIS A 74 16.99 33.43 9.02
N HIS A 75 17.83 33.55 10.03
CA HIS A 75 17.77 32.66 11.19
C HIS A 75 16.54 33.06 11.96
N ARG A 76 15.53 32.20 11.92
CA ARG A 76 14.31 32.35 12.70
C ARG A 76 14.71 32.55 14.15
N LEU A 77 14.31 33.68 14.77
CA LEU A 77 14.60 34.04 16.16
C LEU A 77 14.05 33.02 17.18
N PHE A 78 13.24 32.10 16.73
CA PHE A 78 12.68 30.97 17.46
C PHE A 78 12.94 29.69 16.70
N ASP A 79 14.21 29.36 16.44
CA ASP A 79 14.56 27.96 16.34
C ASP A 79 14.50 27.41 17.77
N SER A 80 13.26 27.16 18.23
CA SER A 80 13.09 26.28 19.36
C SER A 80 13.74 24.98 18.95
N GLU A 81 14.77 24.54 19.66
CA GLU A 81 15.24 23.17 19.52
C GLU A 81 14.07 22.28 19.94
N GLU A 82 13.29 21.84 18.99
CA GLU A 82 12.19 20.93 19.25
C GLU A 82 12.81 19.57 19.55
N TYR A 83 12.70 19.19 20.80
CA TYR A 83 13.03 17.84 21.23
C TYR A 83 11.87 16.93 20.82
N LEU A 84 12.12 16.02 19.90
CA LEU A 84 11.18 14.98 19.55
C LEU A 84 11.37 13.79 20.49
N PHE A 85 10.33 13.49 21.26
CA PHE A 85 10.30 12.30 22.10
C PHE A 85 9.72 11.15 21.28
N TYR A 86 10.46 10.05 21.17
CA TYR A 86 9.91 8.81 20.63
C TYR A 86 9.14 8.08 21.73
N PRO A 87 7.97 7.49 21.42
CA PRO A 87 7.34 6.52 22.31
C PRO A 87 8.32 5.39 22.60
N SER A 88 8.22 4.78 23.77
CA SER A 88 9.10 3.68 24.21
C SER A 88 9.10 2.46 23.28
N ALA A 89 8.13 2.36 22.39
CA ALA A 89 8.05 1.32 21.35
C ALA A 89 9.06 1.51 20.21
N TYR A 90 9.68 2.69 20.09
CA TYR A 90 10.67 2.96 19.07
C TYR A 90 12.07 2.56 19.55
N PRO A 91 12.88 1.89 18.71
CA PRO A 91 14.24 1.54 19.06
C PRO A 91 15.04 2.79 19.39
N GLY A 92 15.52 2.87 20.63
CA GLY A 92 16.35 3.97 21.07
C GLY A 92 15.76 4.84 22.18
N GLY A 93 14.45 5.00 22.30
CA GLY A 93 13.76 5.72 23.39
C GLY A 93 14.28 7.12 23.72
N ASP A 94 15.24 7.62 22.94
CA ASP A 94 15.93 8.87 23.18
C ASP A 94 15.25 10.03 22.44
N TYR A 95 15.27 11.21 23.02
CA TYR A 95 14.82 12.42 22.36
C TYR A 95 15.85 12.88 21.32
N ILE A 96 15.38 13.30 20.16
CA ILE A 96 16.20 13.87 19.11
C ILE A 96 16.36 15.35 19.39
N LYS A 97 17.60 15.79 19.65
CA LYS A 97 17.93 17.21 19.95
C LYS A 97 17.70 18.15 18.76
N LYS A 98 17.84 17.65 17.54
CA LYS A 98 17.58 18.40 16.32
C LYS A 98 16.99 17.42 15.30
N MET A 99 15.82 17.73 14.77
CA MET A 99 15.24 16.91 13.75
C MET A 99 16.05 17.06 12.46
N ASP A 100 16.83 16.02 12.12
CA ASP A 100 17.38 15.90 10.78
C ASP A 100 16.18 15.74 9.83
N PRO A 101 16.08 16.55 8.76
CA PRO A 101 15.07 16.38 7.73
C PRO A 101 14.96 14.95 7.18
N ASN A 102 16.05 14.20 7.26
CA ASN A 102 16.12 12.81 6.81
C ASN A 102 15.75 11.77 7.87
N THR A 103 15.43 12.20 9.09
CA THR A 103 14.99 11.27 10.15
C THR A 103 13.71 10.58 9.70
N ARG A 104 13.67 9.25 9.89
CA ARG A 104 12.56 8.40 9.45
C ARG A 104 11.91 7.68 10.63
N SER A 105 10.63 7.38 10.47
CA SER A 105 9.90 6.46 11.33
C SER A 105 10.41 5.02 11.14
N PRO A 106 10.04 4.06 11.98
CA PRO A 106 10.36 2.65 11.79
C PRO A 106 9.82 2.05 10.49
N SER A 107 8.72 2.57 9.98
CA SER A 107 8.15 2.21 8.68
C SER A 107 8.95 2.77 7.49
N GLY A 108 9.82 3.75 7.73
CA GLY A 108 10.66 4.41 6.74
C GLY A 108 10.12 5.74 6.23
N VAL A 109 8.96 6.20 6.70
CA VAL A 109 8.39 7.52 6.34
C VAL A 109 9.20 8.64 6.98
N LEU A 110 9.41 9.74 6.26
CA LEU A 110 10.14 10.90 6.77
C LEU A 110 9.33 11.62 7.88
N LEU A 111 9.95 11.89 9.01
CA LEU A 111 9.27 12.64 10.09
C LEU A 111 8.92 14.07 9.67
N SER A 112 9.71 14.67 8.78
CA SER A 112 9.41 15.97 8.18
C SER A 112 8.12 15.96 7.35
N TRP A 113 7.77 14.82 6.74
CA TRP A 113 6.53 14.67 5.99
C TRP A 113 5.31 14.64 6.91
N TYR A 114 5.33 13.86 8.01
CA TYR A 114 4.24 13.89 9.01
C TYR A 114 4.03 15.29 9.56
N ARG A 115 5.13 15.98 9.91
CA ARG A 115 5.08 17.34 10.43
C ARG A 115 4.50 18.33 9.41
N LYS A 116 4.85 18.21 8.13
CA LYS A 116 4.32 19.05 7.06
C LYS A 116 2.79 19.03 7.04
N TYR A 117 2.20 17.87 7.30
CA TYR A 117 0.76 17.66 7.27
C TYR A 117 0.10 17.66 8.65
N GLY A 118 0.86 17.92 9.73
CA GLY A 118 0.34 17.95 11.09
C GLY A 118 -0.11 16.60 11.64
N LEU A 119 0.43 15.50 11.09
CA LEU A 119 0.14 14.15 11.54
C LEU A 119 0.93 13.81 12.81
N ASP A 120 0.31 13.10 13.74
CA ASP A 120 0.93 12.70 14.99
C ASP A 120 1.82 11.47 14.80
N PHE A 121 3.09 11.70 14.49
CA PHE A 121 4.09 10.63 14.31
C PHE A 121 4.44 9.90 15.62
N THR A 122 3.88 10.31 16.78
CA THR A 122 4.02 9.57 18.05
C THR A 122 2.98 8.45 18.17
N ASP A 123 1.90 8.49 17.40
CA ASP A 123 0.96 7.37 17.29
C ASP A 123 1.59 6.26 16.44
N SER A 124 1.66 5.07 17.01
CA SER A 124 2.17 3.87 16.30
C SER A 124 1.32 3.47 15.09
N ASN A 125 0.09 3.96 14.99
CA ASN A 125 -0.84 3.66 13.92
C ASN A 125 -0.87 4.74 12.83
N VAL A 126 -0.14 5.84 12.99
CA VAL A 126 -0.16 6.99 12.06
C VAL A 126 0.02 6.57 10.60
N ASP A 127 0.84 5.56 10.34
CA ASP A 127 1.09 5.03 8.99
C ASP A 127 -0.17 4.46 8.33
N ARG A 128 -1.06 3.90 9.14
CA ARG A 128 -2.29 3.24 8.70
C ARG A 128 -3.53 4.11 8.84
N GLU A 129 -3.40 5.32 9.36
CA GLU A 129 -4.48 6.27 9.40
C GLU A 129 -4.78 6.81 8.00
N ASP A 130 -6.04 7.16 7.79
CA ASP A 130 -6.60 7.75 6.59
C ASP A 130 -7.43 8.96 7.03
N PRO A 131 -6.79 10.13 7.19
CA PRO A 131 -7.44 11.31 7.78
C PRO A 131 -8.52 11.94 6.90
N ASP A 132 -8.42 11.82 5.57
CA ASP A 132 -9.37 12.39 4.61
C ASP A 132 -10.41 11.37 4.10
N ASN A 133 -10.27 10.09 4.52
CA ASN A 133 -11.18 8.98 4.24
C ASN A 133 -11.34 8.68 2.73
N ASP A 134 -10.27 8.81 1.98
CA ASP A 134 -10.24 8.45 0.56
C ASP A 134 -9.92 6.96 0.30
N GLY A 135 -9.52 6.24 1.36
CA GLY A 135 -9.19 4.82 1.34
C GLY A 135 -7.70 4.53 1.18
N PHE A 136 -6.85 5.55 1.17
CA PHE A 136 -5.41 5.40 1.17
C PHE A 136 -4.84 5.78 2.54
N SER A 137 -3.96 4.95 3.07
CA SER A 137 -3.28 5.26 4.34
C SER A 137 -2.12 6.22 4.12
N ASN A 138 -1.72 6.92 5.19
CA ASN A 138 -0.61 7.86 5.16
C ASN A 138 0.68 7.28 4.54
N ILE A 139 1.03 6.02 4.83
CA ILE A 139 2.21 5.38 4.25
C ILE A 139 2.07 5.14 2.74
N VAL A 140 0.86 4.83 2.28
CA VAL A 140 0.57 4.62 0.85
C VAL A 140 0.66 5.94 0.09
N GLU A 141 0.17 7.02 0.66
CA GLU A 141 0.25 8.35 0.10
C GLU A 141 1.68 8.90 0.08
N PHE A 142 2.44 8.64 1.15
CA PHE A 142 3.86 8.97 1.19
C PHE A 142 4.64 8.29 0.07
N LYS A 143 4.40 6.99 -0.15
CA LYS A 143 5.06 6.20 -1.20
C LYS A 143 4.60 6.60 -2.59
N ASN A 144 3.30 6.82 -2.76
CA ASN A 144 2.63 7.09 -4.03
C ASN A 144 3.17 6.21 -5.16
N ASP A 145 3.13 4.91 -4.94
CA ASP A 145 3.68 3.91 -5.86
C ASP A 145 3.05 4.04 -7.25
N PRO A 146 3.85 4.06 -8.32
CA PRO A 146 3.32 3.91 -9.66
C PRO A 146 2.70 2.52 -9.85
N VAL A 147 1.78 2.41 -10.81
CA VAL A 147 1.17 1.11 -11.14
C VAL A 147 2.24 0.07 -11.47
N GLY A 148 2.15 -1.10 -10.86
CA GLY A 148 3.08 -2.19 -11.07
C GLY A 148 4.43 -2.09 -10.36
N VAL A 149 4.68 -0.98 -9.67
CA VAL A 149 5.90 -0.76 -8.91
C VAL A 149 5.59 -0.85 -7.42
N ARG A 150 6.43 -1.54 -6.69
CA ARG A 150 6.38 -1.63 -5.23
C ARG A 150 7.64 -0.98 -4.66
N GLN A 151 7.47 0.06 -3.86
CA GLN A 151 8.56 0.77 -3.21
C GLN A 151 8.50 0.56 -1.69
N LYS A 152 9.65 0.56 -1.05
CA LYS A 152 9.71 0.70 0.40
C LYS A 152 9.65 2.19 0.75
N ALA A 153 8.97 2.54 1.83
CA ALA A 153 8.92 3.94 2.27
C ALA A 153 10.32 4.50 2.56
N SER A 154 11.27 3.64 2.99
CA SER A 154 12.69 4.02 3.17
C SER A 154 13.36 4.53 1.90
N ASP A 155 12.88 4.13 0.74
CA ASP A 155 13.49 4.45 -0.56
C ASP A 155 12.83 5.69 -1.19
N CYS A 156 11.75 6.19 -0.58
CA CYS A 156 11.00 7.36 -1.04
C CYS A 156 11.49 8.62 -0.32
N ASP A 157 11.63 9.71 -1.05
CA ASP A 157 12.01 11.03 -0.52
C ASP A 157 10.80 11.93 -0.20
N GLY A 158 9.58 11.44 -0.43
CA GLY A 158 8.33 12.18 -0.24
C GLY A 158 8.06 13.25 -1.30
N SER A 159 8.92 13.40 -2.31
CA SER A 159 8.73 14.42 -3.36
C SER A 159 7.53 14.14 -4.27
N LYS A 160 7.15 12.87 -4.37
CA LYS A 160 6.01 12.40 -5.17
C LYS A 160 4.79 12.07 -4.31
N SER A 161 4.88 12.24 -2.98
CA SER A 161 3.78 11.94 -2.07
C SER A 161 2.54 12.74 -2.39
N THR A 162 1.38 12.17 -2.16
CA THR A 162 0.10 12.87 -2.18
C THR A 162 -0.16 13.58 -0.85
N ASN A 163 -1.26 14.31 -0.77
CA ASN A 163 -1.61 15.07 0.43
C ASN A 163 -2.60 14.26 1.28
N PRO A 164 -2.23 13.75 2.46
CA PRO A 164 -3.08 12.90 3.28
C PRO A 164 -4.27 13.60 3.94
N LEU A 165 -4.51 14.84 3.59
CA LEU A 165 -5.65 15.66 4.06
C LEU A 165 -6.52 16.13 2.89
N ASP A 166 -6.32 15.61 1.68
CA ASP A 166 -7.05 15.99 0.47
C ASP A 166 -7.54 14.75 -0.29
N ALA A 167 -8.75 14.34 -0.01
CA ALA A 167 -9.40 13.17 -0.60
C ALA A 167 -9.49 13.18 -2.15
N GLN A 168 -9.15 14.28 -2.80
CA GLN A 168 -9.06 14.35 -4.26
C GLN A 168 -7.63 14.14 -4.78
N GLY A 169 -6.66 14.29 -3.89
CA GLY A 169 -5.23 14.21 -4.18
C GLY A 169 -4.60 12.85 -3.88
N HIS A 170 -5.26 11.75 -4.18
CA HIS A 170 -4.85 10.40 -3.81
C HIS A 170 -3.97 9.69 -4.86
N PRO A 171 -3.25 8.62 -4.47
CA PRO A 171 -2.57 7.70 -5.40
C PRO A 171 -3.55 7.04 -6.38
N GLY A 172 -3.02 6.54 -7.50
CA GLY A 172 -3.86 5.85 -8.48
C GLY A 172 -4.43 4.53 -7.94
N TYR A 173 -5.76 4.33 -8.03
CA TYR A 173 -6.42 3.09 -7.57
C TYR A 173 -5.80 1.82 -8.17
N LEU A 174 -5.40 1.86 -9.44
CA LEU A 174 -4.81 0.68 -10.10
C LEU A 174 -3.46 0.28 -9.47
N ALA A 175 -2.77 1.20 -8.79
CA ALA A 175 -1.56 0.91 -8.04
C ALA A 175 -1.81 0.04 -6.80
N ARG A 176 -3.07 -0.11 -6.37
CA ARG A 176 -3.48 -0.97 -5.24
C ARG A 176 -4.02 -2.32 -5.66
N LEU A 177 -4.09 -2.61 -6.96
CA LEU A 177 -4.48 -3.93 -7.46
C LEU A 177 -3.32 -4.92 -7.31
N ARG A 178 -3.61 -6.12 -6.81
CA ARG A 178 -2.62 -7.20 -6.62
C ARG A 178 -3.15 -8.51 -7.14
N LEU A 179 -2.25 -9.34 -7.66
CA LEU A 179 -2.54 -10.75 -7.95
C LEU A 179 -2.41 -11.55 -6.65
N GLN A 180 -3.52 -12.04 -6.14
CA GLN A 180 -3.55 -12.86 -4.93
C GLN A 180 -3.18 -14.31 -5.23
N LYS A 181 -3.77 -14.87 -6.29
CA LYS A 181 -3.61 -16.27 -6.66
C LYS A 181 -3.58 -16.42 -8.18
N TYR A 182 -2.73 -17.30 -8.62
CA TYR A 182 -2.67 -17.79 -9.99
C TYR A 182 -2.91 -19.28 -9.98
N GLU A 183 -3.83 -19.77 -10.81
CA GLU A 183 -4.12 -21.19 -10.97
C GLU A 183 -4.03 -21.58 -12.43
N GLN A 184 -3.09 -22.44 -12.74
CA GLN A 184 -2.95 -23.09 -14.02
C GLN A 184 -3.12 -24.59 -13.82
N ARG A 185 -3.77 -25.25 -14.77
CA ARG A 185 -3.93 -26.69 -14.76
C ARG A 185 -3.12 -27.30 -15.90
N PRO A 186 -2.69 -28.55 -15.79
CA PRO A 186 -2.14 -29.27 -16.93
C PRO A 186 -3.13 -29.23 -18.10
N PHE A 187 -2.61 -29.10 -19.30
CA PHE A 187 -3.46 -29.10 -20.49
C PHE A 187 -3.98 -30.52 -20.71
N HIS A 188 -5.28 -30.68 -20.68
CA HIS A 188 -5.89 -31.99 -20.72
C HIS A 188 -5.92 -32.66 -22.11
N ILE A 189 -5.67 -31.90 -23.18
CA ILE A 189 -5.61 -32.44 -24.54
C ILE A 189 -4.19 -32.90 -24.86
N GLN A 190 -4.03 -34.18 -25.11
CA GLN A 190 -2.76 -34.76 -25.53
C GLN A 190 -2.78 -35.18 -27.00
N PHE A 191 -1.73 -34.86 -27.76
CA PHE A 191 -1.50 -35.33 -29.12
C PHE A 191 -0.78 -36.68 -29.07
N LYS A 192 -1.54 -37.80 -29.23
CA LYS A 192 -1.02 -39.17 -29.05
C LYS A 192 -0.59 -39.86 -30.36
N GLY A 193 -1.20 -39.51 -31.49
CA GLY A 193 -0.96 -40.17 -32.73
C GLY A 193 -1.38 -39.35 -33.94
N TYR A 194 -0.79 -39.67 -35.04
CA TYR A 194 -1.22 -39.19 -36.37
C TYR A 194 -0.97 -40.25 -37.42
N GLN A 195 -1.74 -40.18 -38.49
CA GLN A 195 -1.54 -41.00 -39.68
C GLN A 195 -1.90 -40.19 -40.92
N GLN A 196 -1.27 -40.50 -42.02
CA GLN A 196 -1.63 -39.91 -43.31
C GLN A 196 -2.50 -40.89 -44.11
N LEU A 197 -3.70 -40.46 -44.49
CA LEU A 197 -4.62 -41.25 -45.29
C LEU A 197 -5.03 -40.43 -46.53
N ASN A 198 -4.77 -40.93 -47.70
CA ASN A 198 -5.05 -40.26 -48.96
C ASN A 198 -4.50 -38.81 -49.04
N GLY A 199 -3.30 -38.59 -48.51
CA GLY A 199 -2.67 -37.26 -48.49
C GLY A 199 -3.15 -36.32 -47.39
N VAL A 200 -4.11 -36.73 -46.57
CA VAL A 200 -4.64 -35.92 -45.44
C VAL A 200 -4.15 -36.51 -44.12
N TYR A 201 -3.65 -35.64 -43.24
CA TYR A 201 -3.29 -36.07 -41.90
C TYR A 201 -4.54 -36.18 -41.03
N ILE A 202 -4.60 -37.27 -40.28
CA ILE A 202 -5.64 -37.57 -39.30
C ILE A 202 -4.95 -37.70 -37.94
N PHE A 203 -5.46 -36.95 -36.95
CA PHE A 203 -4.85 -36.82 -35.63
C PHE A 203 -5.66 -37.56 -34.58
N GLN A 204 -4.96 -38.17 -33.63
CA GLN A 204 -5.52 -38.84 -32.48
C GLN A 204 -5.23 -37.96 -31.23
N LEU A 205 -6.29 -37.37 -30.68
CA LEU A 205 -6.22 -36.49 -29.49
C LEU A 205 -6.91 -37.15 -28.32
N TYR A 206 -6.23 -37.20 -27.18
CA TYR A 206 -6.77 -37.72 -25.95
C TYR A 206 -7.10 -36.58 -24.98
N LEU A 207 -8.11 -36.82 -24.15
CA LEU A 207 -8.55 -35.91 -23.11
C LEU A 207 -8.26 -36.59 -21.77
N ASN A 208 -7.27 -36.09 -21.04
CA ASN A 208 -6.81 -36.74 -19.84
C ASN A 208 -7.84 -36.73 -18.69
N ASP A 209 -8.75 -35.73 -18.67
CA ASP A 209 -9.69 -35.52 -17.57
C ASP A 209 -11.08 -36.13 -17.78
N VAL A 210 -11.33 -36.75 -18.93
CA VAL A 210 -12.64 -37.28 -19.26
C VAL A 210 -12.60 -38.81 -19.31
N PRO A 211 -13.09 -39.49 -18.26
CA PRO A 211 -13.00 -40.97 -18.15
C PRO A 211 -13.70 -41.74 -19.28
N SER A 212 -14.62 -41.12 -20.02
CA SER A 212 -15.42 -41.78 -21.05
C SER A 212 -14.78 -41.76 -22.44
N TYR A 213 -13.62 -41.13 -22.62
CA TYR A 213 -12.96 -41.01 -23.91
C TYR A 213 -11.98 -42.16 -24.17
N ASN A 214 -12.47 -43.40 -24.07
CA ASN A 214 -11.66 -44.60 -24.37
C ASN A 214 -11.30 -44.77 -25.87
N GLN A 215 -11.93 -44.00 -26.75
CA GLN A 215 -11.58 -43.95 -28.18
C GLN A 215 -11.61 -42.48 -28.64
N PRO A 216 -10.44 -41.84 -28.77
CA PRO A 216 -10.39 -40.47 -29.25
C PRO A 216 -10.92 -40.42 -30.69
N PRO A 217 -11.78 -39.45 -31.02
CA PRO A 217 -12.24 -39.27 -32.38
C PRO A 217 -11.03 -38.92 -33.25
N LEU A 218 -10.93 -39.61 -34.40
CA LEU A 218 -10.00 -39.25 -35.45
C LEU A 218 -10.44 -37.92 -36.04
N LYS A 219 -9.57 -36.93 -36.00
CA LYS A 219 -9.81 -35.57 -36.44
C LYS A 219 -8.80 -35.11 -37.47
N LYS A 220 -9.18 -34.21 -38.35
CA LYS A 220 -8.30 -33.58 -39.33
C LYS A 220 -8.15 -32.09 -39.09
N SER A 221 -7.19 -31.46 -39.75
CA SER A 221 -7.04 -30.01 -39.71
C SER A 221 -8.33 -29.29 -40.13
N GLY A 222 -8.73 -28.28 -39.39
CA GLY A 222 -9.99 -27.54 -39.53
C GLY A 222 -11.18 -28.11 -38.76
N ASP A 223 -11.07 -29.32 -38.18
CA ASP A 223 -12.14 -29.89 -37.37
C ASP A 223 -12.22 -29.21 -35.99
N LYS A 224 -13.45 -29.04 -35.48
CA LYS A 224 -13.69 -28.55 -34.13
C LYS A 224 -13.58 -29.68 -33.10
N LEU A 225 -12.92 -29.42 -32.00
CA LEU A 225 -12.98 -30.25 -30.81
C LEU A 225 -14.22 -29.83 -30.00
N GLY A 226 -15.21 -30.73 -29.95
CA GLY A 226 -16.63 -30.43 -29.69
C GLY A 226 -17.02 -29.70 -28.40
N PHE A 227 -16.17 -29.66 -27.36
CA PHE A 227 -16.62 -29.13 -26.06
C PHE A 227 -15.78 -27.93 -25.52
N GLU A 228 -14.62 -27.64 -26.14
CA GLU A 228 -13.77 -26.53 -25.61
C GLU A 228 -13.55 -25.40 -26.62
N GLY A 229 -14.19 -25.52 -27.80
CA GLY A 229 -14.09 -24.48 -28.82
C GLY A 229 -12.74 -24.44 -29.54
N TYR A 230 -11.87 -25.44 -29.34
CA TYR A 230 -10.63 -25.56 -30.10
C TYR A 230 -10.89 -26.06 -31.51
N ILE A 231 -10.13 -25.53 -32.46
CA ILE A 231 -10.08 -25.95 -33.85
C ILE A 231 -8.67 -26.50 -34.11
N ILE A 232 -8.58 -27.63 -34.83
CA ILE A 232 -7.29 -28.21 -35.18
C ILE A 232 -6.66 -27.37 -36.28
N GLY A 233 -5.54 -26.78 -35.98
CA GLY A 233 -4.74 -25.93 -36.83
C GLY A 233 -3.70 -26.69 -37.64
N PRO A 234 -2.59 -26.04 -38.03
CA PRO A 234 -1.49 -26.62 -38.77
C PRO A 234 -0.79 -27.72 -37.99
N PHE A 235 -0.33 -28.73 -38.75
CA PHE A 235 0.53 -29.79 -38.25
C PHE A 235 1.94 -29.60 -38.81
N ASN A 236 2.94 -29.69 -37.95
CA ASN A 236 4.34 -29.60 -38.30
C ASN A 236 5.03 -30.93 -37.97
N GLN A 237 5.39 -31.69 -38.98
CA GLN A 237 6.09 -32.98 -38.82
C GLN A 237 7.59 -32.73 -38.66
N ILE A 238 8.16 -33.15 -37.55
CA ILE A 238 9.59 -32.97 -37.22
C ILE A 238 10.15 -34.29 -36.71
N PHE A 239 11.19 -34.80 -37.35
CA PHE A 239 12.00 -35.90 -36.86
C PHE A 239 13.40 -35.42 -36.57
N LYS A 240 13.90 -35.71 -35.37
CA LYS A 240 15.30 -35.48 -35.00
C LYS A 240 16.03 -36.78 -34.80
N GLU A 241 17.25 -36.82 -35.27
CA GLU A 241 18.17 -37.91 -34.95
C GLU A 241 18.79 -37.64 -33.57
N GLU A 242 18.64 -38.60 -32.67
CA GLU A 242 19.23 -38.56 -31.32
C GLU A 242 20.16 -39.76 -31.19
N THR A 243 21.45 -39.48 -30.95
CA THR A 243 22.46 -40.51 -30.70
C THR A 243 22.66 -40.68 -29.23
N ASP A 244 22.39 -41.85 -28.71
CA ASP A 244 22.64 -42.17 -27.28
C ASP A 244 24.16 -42.15 -27.01
N PRO A 245 24.63 -41.32 -26.07
CA PRO A 245 26.06 -41.16 -25.81
C PRO A 245 26.70 -42.43 -25.21
N GLY A 246 25.93 -43.33 -24.59
CA GLY A 246 26.43 -44.56 -23.98
C GLY A 246 26.53 -45.75 -24.95
N THR A 247 25.56 -45.86 -25.88
CA THR A 247 25.46 -46.98 -26.80
C THR A 247 25.86 -46.63 -28.22
N HIS A 248 26.03 -45.35 -28.56
CA HIS A 248 26.25 -44.82 -29.89
C HIS A 248 25.17 -45.20 -30.91
N PHE A 249 24.01 -45.62 -30.44
CA PHE A 249 22.90 -45.97 -31.29
C PHE A 249 22.11 -44.67 -31.63
N THR A 250 21.92 -44.46 -32.96
CA THR A 250 21.15 -43.34 -33.45
C THR A 250 19.70 -43.79 -33.65
N SER A 251 18.77 -43.09 -32.98
CA SER A 251 17.33 -43.30 -33.14
C SER A 251 16.66 -42.02 -33.67
N GLN A 252 15.55 -42.19 -34.40
CA GLN A 252 14.73 -41.07 -34.79
C GLN A 252 13.70 -40.78 -33.69
N LYS A 253 13.77 -39.57 -33.14
CA LYS A 253 12.78 -39.05 -32.19
C LYS A 253 11.77 -38.18 -32.96
N ASP A 254 10.49 -38.50 -32.77
CA ASP A 254 9.40 -37.69 -33.32
C ASP A 254 9.11 -36.51 -32.42
N GLU A 255 9.42 -35.30 -32.86
CA GLU A 255 9.16 -34.03 -32.22
C GLU A 255 8.08 -33.21 -32.93
N SER A 256 7.22 -33.89 -33.66
CA SER A 256 6.11 -33.27 -34.39
C SER A 256 5.18 -32.48 -33.45
N THR A 257 4.61 -31.41 -33.96
CA THR A 257 3.72 -30.54 -33.22
C THR A 257 2.40 -30.31 -33.93
N LEU A 258 1.34 -30.18 -33.17
CA LEU A 258 0.01 -29.83 -33.63
C LEU A 258 -0.46 -28.53 -33.02
N GLU A 259 -0.85 -27.55 -33.83
CA GLU A 259 -1.45 -26.31 -33.35
C GLU A 259 -2.95 -26.52 -33.11
N LEU A 260 -3.43 -26.02 -31.98
CA LEU A 260 -4.85 -25.92 -31.63
C LEU A 260 -5.20 -24.43 -31.48
N ASP A 261 -6.19 -24.00 -32.26
CA ASP A 261 -6.67 -22.62 -32.27
C ASP A 261 -7.95 -22.48 -31.43
N LYS A 262 -8.05 -21.48 -30.57
CA LYS A 262 -9.28 -21.08 -29.89
C LYS A 262 -9.65 -19.65 -30.30
N PRO A 263 -10.36 -19.46 -31.41
CA PRO A 263 -10.59 -18.14 -32.00
C PRO A 263 -11.34 -17.18 -31.10
N GLU A 264 -12.21 -17.69 -30.22
CA GLU A 264 -13.00 -16.87 -29.30
C GLU A 264 -12.16 -15.94 -28.41
N ILE A 265 -10.96 -16.38 -28.06
CA ILE A 265 -10.03 -15.63 -27.21
C ILE A 265 -8.68 -15.36 -27.91
N GLY A 266 -8.60 -15.67 -29.21
CA GLY A 266 -7.37 -15.47 -29.98
C GLY A 266 -6.18 -16.32 -29.51
N LEU A 267 -6.44 -17.49 -28.92
CA LEU A 267 -5.43 -18.33 -28.30
C LEU A 267 -4.97 -19.40 -29.27
N LYS A 268 -3.66 -19.59 -29.39
CA LYS A 268 -3.00 -20.67 -30.12
C LYS A 268 -2.18 -21.52 -29.16
N VAL A 269 -2.33 -22.84 -29.24
CA VAL A 269 -1.65 -23.81 -28.40
C VAL A 269 -0.87 -24.76 -29.28
N ILE A 270 0.43 -24.89 -29.05
CA ILE A 270 1.27 -25.86 -29.74
C ILE A 270 1.38 -27.10 -28.86
N VAL A 271 0.78 -28.20 -29.28
CA VAL A 271 0.80 -29.47 -28.57
C VAL A 271 1.85 -30.39 -29.18
N PRO A 272 2.95 -30.71 -28.47
CA PRO A 272 3.97 -31.60 -28.96
C PRO A 272 3.48 -33.05 -28.92
N PHE A 273 4.03 -33.86 -29.80
CA PHE A 273 3.68 -35.27 -29.93
C PHE A 273 4.03 -36.04 -28.65
N ARG A 274 3.01 -36.69 -28.09
CA ARG A 274 3.11 -37.50 -26.84
C ARG A 274 3.66 -36.82 -25.59
N GLN A 275 3.67 -35.51 -25.58
CA GLN A 275 4.10 -34.75 -24.40
C GLN A 275 2.91 -34.06 -23.71
N GLU A 276 3.03 -33.91 -22.44
CA GLU A 276 2.10 -33.06 -21.63
C GLU A 276 2.64 -31.65 -21.58
N ILE A 277 1.75 -30.70 -21.69
CA ILE A 277 2.06 -29.27 -21.56
C ILE A 277 1.14 -28.62 -20.52
N ASP A 278 1.52 -27.48 -20.01
CA ASP A 278 0.64 -26.68 -19.16
C ASP A 278 -0.46 -26.04 -19.99
N SER A 279 -1.65 -25.95 -19.39
CA SER A 279 -2.75 -25.28 -20.04
C SER A 279 -2.43 -23.81 -20.25
N PRO A 280 -2.61 -23.27 -21.45
CA PRO A 280 -2.53 -21.85 -21.67
C PRO A 280 -3.72 -21.11 -21.04
N GLU A 281 -4.71 -21.84 -20.55
CA GLU A 281 -5.85 -21.30 -19.81
C GLU A 281 -5.54 -21.33 -18.32
N TYR A 282 -5.68 -20.18 -17.70
CA TYR A 282 -5.47 -20.01 -16.27
C TYR A 282 -6.54 -19.11 -15.68
N THR A 283 -6.63 -19.13 -14.37
CA THR A 283 -7.45 -18.22 -13.58
C THR A 283 -6.53 -17.35 -12.72
N ALA A 284 -6.79 -16.06 -12.72
CA ALA A 284 -6.13 -15.09 -11.88
C ALA A 284 -7.13 -14.49 -10.90
N ASP A 285 -6.81 -14.54 -9.63
CA ASP A 285 -7.60 -13.97 -8.55
C ASP A 285 -6.94 -12.64 -8.13
N PHE A 286 -7.61 -11.53 -8.36
CA PHE A 286 -7.12 -10.21 -7.99
C PHE A 286 -7.81 -9.70 -6.72
N VAL A 287 -7.09 -8.89 -5.96
CA VAL A 287 -7.61 -8.17 -4.79
C VAL A 287 -7.25 -6.70 -4.89
N MET A 288 -8.15 -5.85 -4.38
CA MET A 288 -7.88 -4.43 -4.18
C MET A 288 -7.48 -4.20 -2.73
N LEU A 289 -6.32 -3.57 -2.51
CA LEU A 289 -5.84 -3.20 -1.18
C LEU A 289 -6.52 -1.89 -0.71
N MET A 290 -7.85 -1.93 -0.62
CA MET A 290 -8.70 -0.82 -0.19
C MET A 290 -9.62 -1.30 0.95
N PRO A 291 -9.91 -0.47 1.98
CA PRO A 291 -10.62 -0.91 3.18
C PRO A 291 -11.97 -1.59 2.92
N ALA A 292 -12.71 -1.11 1.92
CA ALA A 292 -14.04 -1.64 1.59
C ALA A 292 -14.00 -2.96 0.79
N ASP A 293 -12.84 -3.35 0.26
CA ASP A 293 -12.71 -4.45 -0.71
C ASP A 293 -11.63 -5.48 -0.35
N VAL A 294 -11.07 -5.40 0.86
CA VAL A 294 -10.02 -6.31 1.37
C VAL A 294 -10.41 -7.79 1.21
N ASP A 295 -11.69 -8.11 1.43
CA ASP A 295 -12.18 -9.50 1.36
C ASP A 295 -12.77 -9.86 -0.01
N LYS A 296 -12.75 -8.93 -0.97
CA LYS A 296 -13.35 -9.16 -2.30
C LYS A 296 -12.30 -9.64 -3.29
N VAL A 297 -12.51 -10.84 -3.79
CA VAL A 297 -11.66 -11.44 -4.82
C VAL A 297 -12.32 -11.29 -6.19
N ILE A 298 -11.58 -10.72 -7.14
CA ILE A 298 -11.99 -10.61 -8.54
C ILE A 298 -11.37 -11.78 -9.29
N LYS A 299 -12.16 -12.82 -9.53
CA LYS A 299 -11.70 -14.03 -10.24
C LYS A 299 -11.88 -13.87 -11.74
N VAL A 300 -10.79 -13.94 -12.49
CA VAL A 300 -10.78 -13.72 -13.94
C VAL A 300 -9.97 -14.80 -14.65
N SER A 301 -10.51 -15.36 -15.73
CA SER A 301 -9.78 -16.25 -16.61
C SER A 301 -9.05 -15.48 -17.71
N ARG A 302 -8.03 -16.08 -18.29
CA ARG A 302 -7.30 -15.54 -19.46
C ARG A 302 -8.25 -15.04 -20.54
N GLY A 303 -7.98 -13.87 -21.09
CA GLY A 303 -8.76 -13.27 -22.19
C GLY A 303 -10.15 -12.77 -21.79
N LYS A 304 -10.52 -12.81 -20.52
CA LYS A 304 -11.77 -12.23 -20.03
C LYS A 304 -11.58 -10.80 -19.56
N ILE A 305 -12.65 -10.01 -19.72
CA ILE A 305 -12.67 -8.60 -19.29
C ILE A 305 -13.28 -8.53 -17.89
N PHE A 306 -12.70 -7.68 -17.05
CA PHE A 306 -13.22 -7.37 -15.73
C PHE A 306 -13.20 -5.85 -15.47
N THR A 307 -13.90 -5.42 -14.43
CA THR A 307 -13.97 -4.03 -13.99
C THR A 307 -13.60 -3.94 -12.52
N ILE A 308 -13.13 -2.78 -12.10
CA ILE A 308 -12.75 -2.50 -10.71
C ILE A 308 -13.72 -1.46 -10.16
N THR A 309 -14.89 -1.93 -9.76
CA THR A 309 -15.93 -1.07 -9.18
C THR A 309 -15.85 -1.09 -7.64
N PRO A 310 -16.07 0.03 -6.95
CA PRO A 310 -16.50 1.35 -7.47
C PRO A 310 -15.38 2.28 -7.97
N TYR A 311 -14.12 1.93 -7.81
CA TYR A 311 -12.97 2.83 -7.96
C TYR A 311 -12.71 3.28 -9.40
N LEU A 312 -12.86 2.38 -10.36
CA LEU A 312 -12.64 2.63 -11.78
C LEU A 312 -13.85 2.20 -12.62
N PRO A 313 -15.05 2.81 -12.40
CA PRO A 313 -16.30 2.34 -13.01
C PRO A 313 -16.31 2.46 -14.54
N ASN A 314 -15.51 3.35 -15.09
CA ASN A 314 -15.43 3.64 -16.53
C ASN A 314 -14.29 2.91 -17.24
N ALA A 315 -13.48 2.15 -16.53
CA ALA A 315 -12.39 1.36 -17.05
C ALA A 315 -12.76 -0.13 -17.05
N SER A 316 -12.29 -0.82 -18.07
CA SER A 316 -12.41 -2.27 -18.17
C SER A 316 -11.09 -2.84 -18.62
N PHE A 317 -10.68 -3.95 -18.03
CA PHE A 317 -9.36 -4.52 -18.19
C PHE A 317 -9.46 -5.94 -18.73
N LEU A 318 -8.57 -6.27 -19.67
CA LEU A 318 -8.39 -7.60 -20.23
C LEU A 318 -7.15 -8.23 -19.60
N VAL A 319 -7.25 -9.45 -19.08
CA VAL A 319 -6.07 -10.20 -18.63
C VAL A 319 -5.31 -10.73 -19.84
N ILE A 320 -4.11 -10.21 -20.07
CA ILE A 320 -3.24 -10.61 -21.19
C ILE A 320 -2.42 -11.83 -20.81
N ASP A 321 -1.76 -11.75 -19.65
CA ASP A 321 -0.89 -12.79 -19.13
C ASP A 321 -0.89 -12.78 -17.61
N ALA A 322 -0.64 -13.94 -17.00
CA ALA A 322 -0.43 -14.07 -15.57
C ALA A 322 0.49 -15.25 -15.28
N ASN A 323 1.22 -15.14 -14.18
CA ASN A 323 2.10 -16.19 -13.66
C ASN A 323 2.24 -16.01 -12.13
N ASP A 324 3.05 -16.86 -11.51
CA ASP A 324 3.26 -16.81 -10.05
C ASP A 324 3.88 -15.51 -9.51
N ASN A 325 4.44 -14.66 -10.36
CA ASN A 325 5.09 -13.41 -9.95
C ASN A 325 4.18 -12.19 -10.12
N GLY A 326 3.15 -12.29 -10.97
CA GLY A 326 2.24 -11.19 -11.25
C GLY A 326 1.38 -11.43 -12.48
N ALA A 327 0.67 -10.40 -12.91
CA ALA A 327 -0.17 -10.42 -14.09
C ALA A 327 0.02 -9.17 -14.94
N THR A 328 -0.27 -9.30 -16.24
CA THR A 328 -0.37 -8.16 -17.15
C THR A 328 -1.82 -8.00 -17.59
N ILE A 329 -2.35 -6.82 -17.35
CA ILE A 329 -3.70 -6.45 -17.76
C ILE A 329 -3.64 -5.29 -18.75
N ARG A 330 -4.58 -5.25 -19.68
CA ARG A 330 -4.72 -4.20 -20.69
C ARG A 330 -6.01 -3.44 -20.51
N ASP A 331 -5.92 -2.13 -20.42
CA ASP A 331 -7.12 -1.29 -20.53
C ASP A 331 -7.72 -1.42 -21.93
N THR A 332 -8.99 -1.78 -21.99
CA THR A 332 -9.67 -2.05 -23.27
C THR A 332 -9.89 -0.79 -24.11
N LYS A 333 -9.94 0.40 -23.48
CA LYS A 333 -10.13 1.70 -24.15
C LYS A 333 -8.81 2.31 -24.59
N THR A 334 -7.86 2.47 -23.65
CA THR A 334 -6.58 3.15 -23.93
C THR A 334 -5.57 2.24 -24.61
N LYS A 335 -5.78 0.92 -24.54
CA LYS A 335 -4.86 -0.13 -25.02
C LYS A 335 -3.52 -0.15 -24.27
N GLN A 336 -3.44 0.54 -23.13
CA GLN A 336 -2.26 0.54 -22.28
C GLN A 336 -2.19 -0.72 -21.44
N ASP A 337 -0.99 -1.29 -21.37
CA ASP A 337 -0.70 -2.47 -20.56
C ASP A 337 -0.17 -2.05 -19.19
N TYR A 338 -0.63 -2.75 -18.16
CA TYR A 338 -0.22 -2.54 -16.78
C TYR A 338 0.26 -3.85 -16.19
N SER A 339 1.43 -3.82 -15.58
CA SER A 339 1.95 -4.93 -14.79
C SER A 339 1.33 -4.88 -13.39
N ILE A 340 0.75 -5.97 -12.94
CA ILE A 340 0.16 -6.10 -11.62
C ILE A 340 1.02 -7.07 -10.81
N PRO A 341 1.68 -6.65 -9.74
CA PRO A 341 2.53 -7.52 -8.95
C PRO A 341 1.71 -8.52 -8.13
N LYS A 342 2.36 -9.62 -7.77
CA LYS A 342 1.80 -10.56 -6.80
C LYS A 342 1.65 -9.87 -5.43
N LEU A 343 0.59 -10.20 -4.73
CA LEU A 343 0.33 -9.72 -3.37
C LEU A 343 1.46 -10.16 -2.42
N ASP A 344 2.01 -9.20 -1.70
CA ASP A 344 2.87 -9.45 -0.54
C ASP A 344 2.01 -9.39 0.72
N PRO A 345 2.05 -10.41 1.59
CA PRO A 345 1.28 -10.39 2.83
C PRO A 345 1.51 -9.13 3.69
N ALA A 346 2.71 -8.55 3.64
CA ALA A 346 3.02 -7.31 4.37
C ALA A 346 2.22 -6.08 3.89
N GLU A 347 1.71 -6.09 2.65
CA GLU A 347 0.93 -4.97 2.12
C GLU A 347 -0.47 -4.86 2.75
N TRP A 348 -0.95 -5.91 3.43
CA TRP A 348 -2.17 -5.82 4.24
C TRP A 348 -2.02 -4.84 5.41
N ASP A 349 -0.80 -4.71 5.94
CA ASP A 349 -0.51 -3.76 7.03
C ASP A 349 -0.52 -2.30 6.55
N GLU A 350 -0.53 -2.06 5.25
CA GLU A 350 -0.64 -0.74 4.65
C GLU A 350 -2.10 -0.32 4.37
N VAL A 351 -3.06 -1.24 4.51
CA VAL A 351 -4.48 -0.90 4.34
C VAL A 351 -4.94 -0.07 5.54
N PRO A 352 -5.68 1.03 5.32
CA PRO A 352 -6.17 1.87 6.39
C PRO A 352 -6.92 1.10 7.47
N LEU A 353 -6.73 1.54 8.71
CA LEU A 353 -7.56 1.06 9.82
C LEU A 353 -8.99 1.60 9.67
N PRO A 354 -10.00 0.84 10.10
CA PRO A 354 -11.35 1.38 10.13
C PRO A 354 -11.36 2.65 10.98
N ALA A 355 -12.07 3.68 10.50
CA ALA A 355 -12.19 4.94 11.20
C ALA A 355 -12.57 4.70 12.65
N LYS A 356 -11.83 5.30 13.60
CA LYS A 356 -12.20 5.27 15.02
C LYS A 356 -13.61 5.86 15.11
N SER A 357 -14.59 5.07 15.56
CA SER A 357 -15.93 5.58 15.84
C SER A 357 -15.80 6.75 16.81
N PRO A 358 -16.48 7.89 16.56
CA PRO A 358 -16.41 9.08 17.39
C PRO A 358 -16.93 8.83 18.81
#